data_e2423fe344ca1152618ffb2811bc3737
#
_entry.id   e2423fe344ca1152618ffb2811bc3737
#
_cell.length_a   1.000
_cell.length_b   1.000
_cell.length_c   1.000
_cell.angle_alpha   90.00
_cell.angle_beta   90.00
_cell.angle_gamma   90.00
#
_symmetry.space_group_name_H-M   'P 1'
#
loop_
_entity.id
_entity.type
_entity.pdbx_description
1 polymer ?
#
loop_
_entity_poly.entity_id
_entity_poly.type
_entity_poly.pdbx_seq_one_letter_code
_entity_poly.pdbx_strand_id
1 'polypeptide(L)'
;MFLNQRSELSSYNIGDFSYAGPDFQVLTWGEGTTLHIGKFCSIANEVKIFLGGEHRIDWVTTYPFNQIFKEAAHIKGHPKSKGDVHIGHDVWIGYGATIMSGVCIGNGAVIGANSVITKDVPPYAIAAGNPQQLMKYRFSSEIIEKLQLLEWWNLEFSIIQSVFHLLQSDDIEQCINVIEDIKKKG
;
A
#
# COMPACT_ATOMS: atom_id res chain seq x y z
N MET A 1 3.54 17.64 -3.42
CA MET A 1 2.15 17.41 -3.93
C MET A 1 1.71 16.03 -3.43
N PHE A 2 0.53 15.94 -2.83
CA PHE A 2 -0.03 14.65 -2.40
C PHE A 2 -0.46 13.82 -3.60
N LEU A 3 -0.50 12.48 -3.43
CA LEU A 3 -0.80 11.53 -4.50
C LEU A 3 -2.21 11.73 -5.10
N ASN A 4 -3.22 11.98 -4.25
CA ASN A 4 -4.60 12.24 -4.68
C ASN A 4 -4.78 13.55 -5.47
N GLN A 5 -3.74 14.39 -5.57
CA GLN A 5 -3.69 15.61 -6.35
C GLN A 5 -3.00 15.43 -7.71
N ARG A 6 -2.44 14.24 -7.97
CA ARG A 6 -1.78 13.91 -9.24
C ARG A 6 -2.82 13.45 -10.25
N SER A 7 -2.96 14.15 -11.37
CA SER A 7 -3.96 13.86 -12.40
C SER A 7 -3.83 12.46 -13.01
N GLU A 8 -2.61 11.97 -13.16
CA GLU A 8 -2.30 10.63 -13.68
C GLU A 8 -2.75 9.49 -12.76
N LEU A 9 -3.06 9.79 -11.49
CA LEU A 9 -3.52 8.83 -10.50
C LEU A 9 -5.02 8.99 -10.16
N SER A 10 -5.74 9.85 -10.86
CA SER A 10 -7.15 10.18 -10.57
C SER A 10 -8.13 9.00 -10.71
N SER A 11 -7.74 7.94 -11.42
CA SER A 11 -8.54 6.71 -11.55
C SER A 11 -8.42 5.76 -10.35
N TYR A 12 -7.49 6.03 -9.42
CA TYR A 12 -7.25 5.21 -8.24
C TYR A 12 -7.85 5.83 -6.98
N ASN A 13 -8.15 5.00 -5.99
CA ASN A 13 -8.66 5.45 -4.71
C ASN A 13 -7.49 5.74 -3.75
N ILE A 14 -7.15 7.02 -3.60
CA ILE A 14 -5.99 7.47 -2.80
C ILE A 14 -6.46 8.41 -1.72
N GLY A 15 -6.15 8.05 -0.47
CA GLY A 15 -6.46 8.84 0.72
C GLY A 15 -5.61 10.09 0.86
N ASP A 16 -6.12 11.03 1.67
CA ASP A 16 -5.48 12.32 1.92
C ASP A 16 -4.11 12.18 2.58
N PHE A 17 -3.26 13.17 2.34
CA PHE A 17 -1.93 13.32 2.93
C PHE A 17 -0.92 12.22 2.58
N SER A 18 -1.25 11.27 1.69
CA SER A 18 -0.31 10.29 1.17
C SER A 18 0.54 10.92 0.08
N TYR A 19 1.86 10.70 0.14
CA TYR A 19 2.80 11.24 -0.83
C TYR A 19 3.75 10.16 -1.36
N ALA A 20 4.27 10.39 -2.56
CA ALA A 20 5.31 9.56 -3.15
C ALA A 20 6.37 10.42 -3.83
N GLY A 21 7.54 9.84 -3.98
CA GLY A 21 8.58 10.42 -4.80
C GLY A 21 8.17 10.58 -6.28
N PRO A 22 8.93 11.38 -7.08
CA PRO A 22 8.58 11.67 -8.47
C PRO A 22 8.57 10.43 -9.37
N ASP A 23 9.38 9.43 -9.07
CA ASP A 23 9.55 8.21 -9.88
C ASP A 23 8.65 7.05 -9.42
N PHE A 24 7.60 7.34 -8.64
CA PHE A 24 6.55 6.37 -8.28
C PHE A 24 5.76 5.98 -9.51
N GLN A 25 5.56 4.68 -9.73
CA GLN A 25 4.89 4.13 -10.90
C GLN A 25 3.80 3.13 -10.54
N VAL A 26 2.67 3.24 -11.22
CA VAL A 26 1.60 2.21 -11.23
C VAL A 26 1.56 1.60 -12.62
N LEU A 27 1.73 0.30 -12.71
CA LEU A 27 1.86 -0.45 -13.95
C LEU A 27 0.63 -1.34 -14.15
N THR A 28 -0.07 -1.16 -15.29
CA THR A 28 -1.28 -1.89 -15.64
C THR A 28 -1.27 -2.26 -17.13
N TRP A 29 -1.91 -3.36 -17.48
CA TRP A 29 -2.02 -3.85 -18.85
C TRP A 29 -3.49 -4.07 -19.28
N GLY A 30 -4.45 -3.49 -18.54
CA GLY A 30 -5.88 -3.51 -18.91
C GLY A 30 -6.67 -4.68 -18.34
N GLU A 31 -6.21 -5.30 -17.25
CA GLU A 31 -6.90 -6.41 -16.58
C GLU A 31 -8.12 -5.96 -15.76
N GLY A 32 -8.36 -4.66 -15.66
CA GLY A 32 -9.49 -4.09 -14.90
C GLY A 32 -9.27 -4.04 -13.39
N THR A 33 -8.04 -4.28 -12.93
CA THR A 33 -7.65 -4.18 -11.52
C THR A 33 -7.28 -2.75 -11.13
N THR A 34 -7.41 -2.42 -9.85
CA THR A 34 -7.23 -1.08 -9.32
C THR A 34 -6.26 -1.02 -8.13
N LEU A 35 -5.96 0.20 -7.71
CA LEU A 35 -5.09 0.52 -6.57
C LEU A 35 -5.88 1.31 -5.54
N HIS A 36 -5.74 0.89 -4.28
CA HIS A 36 -6.21 1.63 -3.12
C HIS A 36 -5.02 1.98 -2.23
N ILE A 37 -4.88 3.24 -1.85
CA ILE A 37 -3.87 3.72 -0.89
C ILE A 37 -4.60 4.49 0.20
N GLY A 38 -4.37 4.14 1.45
CA GLY A 38 -4.91 4.85 2.60
C GLY A 38 -4.35 6.26 2.78
N LYS A 39 -4.64 6.87 3.92
CA LYS A 39 -4.18 8.21 4.32
C LYS A 39 -2.79 8.14 4.97
N PHE A 40 -2.04 9.23 4.88
CA PHE A 40 -0.75 9.42 5.57
C PHE A 40 0.35 8.43 5.18
N CYS A 41 0.29 7.85 3.99
CA CYS A 41 1.34 6.95 3.50
C CYS A 41 2.56 7.74 3.01
N SER A 42 3.74 7.21 3.35
CA SER A 42 5.04 7.74 2.90
C SER A 42 5.66 6.75 1.90
N ILE A 43 5.72 7.11 0.64
CA ILE A 43 6.22 6.25 -0.43
C ILE A 43 7.48 6.89 -1.04
N ALA A 44 8.58 6.14 -1.02
CA ALA A 44 9.85 6.63 -1.55
C ALA A 44 9.88 6.64 -3.09
N ASN A 45 11.00 7.13 -3.65
CA ASN A 45 11.25 7.10 -5.09
C ASN A 45 11.39 5.66 -5.60
N GLU A 46 11.17 5.51 -6.91
CA GLU A 46 11.32 4.27 -7.67
C GLU A 46 10.43 3.11 -7.19
N VAL A 47 9.45 3.37 -6.34
CA VAL A 47 8.46 2.36 -5.95
C VAL A 47 7.57 2.04 -7.15
N LYS A 48 7.37 0.75 -7.41
CA LYS A 48 6.55 0.22 -8.50
C LYS A 48 5.42 -0.62 -7.95
N ILE A 49 4.20 -0.34 -8.42
CA ILE A 49 3.02 -1.14 -8.11
C ILE A 49 2.54 -1.80 -9.39
N PHE A 50 2.53 -3.12 -9.41
CA PHE A 50 2.04 -3.93 -10.53
C PHE A 50 0.59 -4.31 -10.27
N LEU A 51 -0.32 -3.88 -11.14
CA LEU A 51 -1.73 -4.26 -11.07
C LEU A 51 -2.05 -5.51 -11.89
N GLY A 52 -1.06 -6.05 -12.61
CA GLY A 52 -1.19 -7.23 -13.45
C GLY A 52 0.04 -7.45 -14.32
N GLY A 53 -0.16 -7.80 -15.59
CA GLY A 53 0.92 -8.07 -16.55
C GLY A 53 1.54 -9.46 -16.38
N GLU A 54 0.92 -10.33 -15.59
CA GLU A 54 1.43 -11.69 -15.38
C GLU A 54 1.16 -12.57 -16.61
N HIS A 55 2.21 -13.23 -17.10
CA HIS A 55 2.07 -14.23 -18.16
C HIS A 55 1.50 -15.55 -17.60
N ARG A 56 0.76 -16.27 -18.44
CA ARG A 56 0.16 -17.56 -18.09
C ARG A 56 1.23 -18.64 -18.12
N ILE A 57 1.73 -19.02 -16.93
CA ILE A 57 2.72 -20.10 -16.77
C ILE A 57 2.08 -21.49 -16.80
N ASP A 58 0.75 -21.56 -16.78
CA ASP A 58 -0.09 -22.76 -16.84
C ASP A 58 -0.58 -23.07 -18.26
N TRP A 59 -0.18 -22.27 -19.26
CA TRP A 59 -0.42 -22.54 -20.68
C TRP A 59 0.81 -23.20 -21.33
N VAL A 60 0.63 -23.83 -22.50
CA VAL A 60 1.72 -24.44 -23.26
C VAL A 60 2.84 -23.45 -23.56
N THR A 61 2.48 -22.19 -23.80
CA THR A 61 3.43 -21.11 -24.01
C THR A 61 3.11 -19.92 -23.12
N THR A 62 4.12 -19.24 -22.64
CA THR A 62 4.00 -17.95 -21.96
C THR A 62 3.96 -16.76 -22.92
N TYR A 63 4.16 -17.01 -24.24
CA TYR A 63 4.20 -15.93 -25.21
C TYR A 63 2.79 -15.33 -25.46
N PRO A 64 2.64 -13.99 -25.46
CA PRO A 64 1.35 -13.32 -25.49
C PRO A 64 0.80 -13.18 -26.92
N PHE A 65 0.54 -14.27 -27.64
CA PHE A 65 0.04 -14.23 -29.03
C PHE A 65 -1.17 -13.30 -29.18
N ASN A 66 -2.09 -13.33 -28.24
CA ASN A 66 -3.32 -12.52 -28.26
C ASN A 66 -3.09 -11.01 -28.11
N GLN A 67 -1.93 -10.60 -27.61
CA GLN A 67 -1.57 -9.18 -27.50
C GLN A 67 -0.80 -8.67 -28.73
N ILE A 68 -0.15 -9.57 -29.44
CA ILE A 68 0.77 -9.24 -30.53
C ILE A 68 0.13 -9.46 -31.91
N PHE A 69 -0.66 -10.53 -32.06
CA PHE A 69 -1.22 -10.93 -33.36
C PHE A 69 -2.74 -10.75 -33.40
N LYS A 70 -3.23 -10.09 -34.42
CA LYS A 70 -4.69 -9.86 -34.62
C LYS A 70 -5.48 -11.15 -34.71
N GLU A 71 -4.91 -12.18 -35.34
CA GLU A 71 -5.51 -13.50 -35.50
C GLU A 71 -5.75 -14.21 -34.17
N ALA A 72 -4.97 -13.90 -33.15
CA ALA A 72 -5.08 -14.46 -31.81
C ALA A 72 -5.84 -13.56 -30.84
N ALA A 73 -6.30 -12.38 -31.23
CA ALA A 73 -6.96 -11.40 -30.33
C ALA A 73 -8.26 -11.92 -29.67
N HIS A 74 -8.84 -12.99 -30.21
CA HIS A 74 -10.01 -13.65 -29.64
C HIS A 74 -9.69 -14.51 -28.41
N ILE A 75 -8.42 -14.88 -28.19
CA ILE A 75 -7.99 -15.67 -27.03
C ILE A 75 -7.99 -14.79 -25.79
N LYS A 76 -8.70 -15.20 -24.73
CA LYS A 76 -8.86 -14.44 -23.48
C LYS A 76 -8.06 -15.06 -22.33
N GLY A 77 -7.80 -14.25 -21.29
CA GLY A 77 -7.15 -14.71 -20.06
C GLY A 77 -5.65 -14.45 -19.98
N HIS A 78 -5.11 -13.64 -20.90
CA HIS A 78 -3.75 -13.13 -20.86
C HIS A 78 -3.76 -11.65 -21.28
N PRO A 79 -3.04 -10.73 -20.59
CA PRO A 79 -2.29 -11.00 -19.36
C PRO A 79 -3.20 -11.35 -18.17
N LYS A 80 -2.61 -11.77 -17.06
CA LYS A 80 -3.30 -12.14 -15.82
C LYS A 80 -2.97 -11.15 -14.72
N SER A 81 -3.86 -11.00 -13.76
CA SER A 81 -3.64 -10.34 -12.49
C SER A 81 -4.12 -11.23 -11.34
N LYS A 82 -3.58 -11.03 -10.15
CA LYS A 82 -4.08 -11.64 -8.90
C LYS A 82 -5.13 -10.79 -8.21
N GLY A 83 -5.43 -9.61 -8.75
CA GLY A 83 -6.41 -8.68 -8.20
C GLY A 83 -5.84 -7.31 -7.86
N ASP A 84 -6.68 -6.53 -7.19
CA ASP A 84 -6.36 -5.19 -6.76
C ASP A 84 -5.22 -5.16 -5.74
N VAL A 85 -4.51 -4.04 -5.70
CA VAL A 85 -3.52 -3.78 -4.64
C VAL A 85 -4.15 -2.84 -3.61
N HIS A 86 -4.09 -3.25 -2.35
CA HIS A 86 -4.58 -2.46 -1.23
C HIS A 86 -3.43 -2.09 -0.29
N ILE A 87 -3.22 -0.80 -0.09
CA ILE A 87 -2.26 -0.26 0.86
C ILE A 87 -3.06 0.49 1.93
N GLY A 88 -2.92 0.08 3.18
CA GLY A 88 -3.59 0.68 4.32
C GLY A 88 -3.13 2.11 4.63
N HIS A 89 -3.48 2.60 5.80
CA HIS A 89 -3.10 3.92 6.30
C HIS A 89 -1.74 3.88 7.00
N ASP A 90 -1.05 5.00 7.04
CA ASP A 90 0.24 5.15 7.75
C ASP A 90 1.31 4.13 7.30
N VAL A 91 1.31 3.74 6.02
CA VAL A 91 2.27 2.78 5.47
C VAL A 91 3.51 3.52 4.99
N TRP A 92 4.68 2.98 5.36
CA TRP A 92 5.94 3.43 4.81
C TRP A 92 6.51 2.41 3.81
N ILE A 93 6.73 2.86 2.56
CA ILE A 93 7.33 2.03 1.51
C ILE A 93 8.69 2.61 1.15
N GLY A 94 9.74 1.82 1.38
CA GLY A 94 11.12 2.17 1.12
C GLY A 94 11.45 2.25 -0.38
N TYR A 95 12.54 2.94 -0.67
CA TYR A 95 13.07 3.20 -2.01
C TYR A 95 13.14 1.92 -2.87
N GLY A 96 12.71 2.01 -4.13
CA GLY A 96 12.85 0.94 -5.11
C GLY A 96 12.03 -0.33 -4.83
N ALA A 97 11.15 -0.34 -3.83
CA ALA A 97 10.30 -1.48 -3.55
C ALA A 97 9.31 -1.75 -4.69
N THR A 98 9.01 -3.03 -4.90
CA THR A 98 8.05 -3.49 -5.92
C THR A 98 6.91 -4.22 -5.22
N ILE A 99 5.67 -3.80 -5.47
CA ILE A 99 4.45 -4.42 -4.93
C ILE A 99 3.75 -5.14 -6.08
N MET A 100 3.48 -6.43 -5.91
CA MET A 100 2.84 -7.26 -6.94
C MET A 100 1.32 -7.22 -6.82
N SER A 101 0.64 -7.57 -7.90
CA SER A 101 -0.83 -7.62 -7.99
C SER A 101 -1.46 -8.51 -6.91
N GLY A 102 -2.64 -8.14 -6.43
CA GLY A 102 -3.40 -8.87 -5.43
C GLY A 102 -2.88 -8.76 -4.00
N VAL A 103 -1.87 -7.92 -3.73
CA VAL A 103 -1.27 -7.77 -2.39
C VAL A 103 -2.04 -6.79 -1.55
N CYS A 104 -2.29 -7.16 -0.28
CA CYS A 104 -2.78 -6.27 0.76
C CYS A 104 -1.66 -5.92 1.75
N ILE A 105 -1.42 -4.62 1.97
CA ILE A 105 -0.48 -4.10 2.97
C ILE A 105 -1.29 -3.42 4.07
N GLY A 106 -1.21 -3.96 5.29
CA GLY A 106 -1.98 -3.48 6.45
C GLY A 106 -1.52 -2.12 6.96
N ASN A 107 -2.38 -1.47 7.75
CA ASN A 107 -2.12 -0.16 8.34
C ASN A 107 -0.81 -0.15 9.14
N GLY A 108 -0.07 0.94 9.06
CA GLY A 108 1.17 1.11 9.81
C GLY A 108 2.31 0.18 9.41
N ALA A 109 2.17 -0.61 8.35
CA ALA A 109 3.22 -1.50 7.87
C ALA A 109 4.41 -0.75 7.29
N VAL A 110 5.56 -1.39 7.29
CA VAL A 110 6.81 -0.87 6.74
C VAL A 110 7.36 -1.87 5.71
N ILE A 111 7.63 -1.37 4.51
CA ILE A 111 8.27 -2.13 3.44
C ILE A 111 9.71 -1.63 3.28
N GLY A 112 10.66 -2.53 3.46
CA GLY A 112 12.08 -2.24 3.29
C GLY A 112 12.45 -1.86 1.86
N ALA A 113 13.51 -1.07 1.70
CA ALA A 113 14.00 -0.66 0.39
C ALA A 113 14.37 -1.88 -0.49
N ASN A 114 14.15 -1.77 -1.81
CA ASN A 114 14.44 -2.79 -2.82
C ASN A 114 13.77 -4.16 -2.56
N SER A 115 12.69 -4.18 -1.80
CA SER A 115 11.93 -5.40 -1.52
C SER A 115 10.96 -5.72 -2.65
N VAL A 116 10.70 -7.03 -2.86
CA VAL A 116 9.65 -7.49 -3.79
C VAL A 116 8.55 -8.17 -2.98
N ILE A 117 7.40 -7.47 -2.88
CA ILE A 117 6.27 -7.88 -2.06
C ILE A 117 5.29 -8.66 -2.92
N THR A 118 5.16 -9.95 -2.63
CA THR A 118 4.36 -10.92 -3.40
C THR A 118 3.24 -11.57 -2.60
N LYS A 119 3.16 -11.27 -1.29
CA LYS A 119 2.17 -11.75 -0.34
C LYS A 119 1.75 -10.61 0.57
N ASP A 120 0.61 -10.76 1.20
CA ASP A 120 0.07 -9.79 2.15
C ASP A 120 1.06 -9.49 3.30
N VAL A 121 1.00 -8.25 3.76
CA VAL A 121 1.79 -7.76 4.90
C VAL A 121 0.84 -7.34 5.99
N PRO A 122 0.91 -7.97 7.18
CA PRO A 122 0.02 -7.65 8.29
C PRO A 122 0.16 -6.20 8.79
N PRO A 123 -0.86 -5.66 9.46
CA PRO A 123 -0.76 -4.33 10.09
C PRO A 123 0.44 -4.23 11.03
N TYR A 124 1.13 -3.08 10.97
CA TYR A 124 2.32 -2.77 11.78
C TYR A 124 3.47 -3.77 11.64
N ALA A 125 3.46 -4.61 10.62
CA ALA A 125 4.57 -5.49 10.30
C ALA A 125 5.66 -4.77 9.51
N ILE A 126 6.90 -5.21 9.67
CA ILE A 126 8.04 -4.81 8.85
C ILE A 126 8.37 -5.98 7.92
N ALA A 127 8.20 -5.79 6.63
CA ALA A 127 8.53 -6.77 5.60
C ALA A 127 9.67 -6.25 4.72
N ALA A 128 10.63 -7.12 4.40
CA ALA A 128 11.77 -6.74 3.56
C ALA A 128 12.30 -7.93 2.76
N GLY A 129 13.05 -7.65 1.70
CA GLY A 129 13.81 -8.62 0.93
C GLY A 129 13.17 -9.06 -0.38
N ASN A 130 13.90 -9.86 -1.13
CA ASN A 130 13.48 -10.51 -2.37
C ASN A 130 13.98 -11.97 -2.40
N PRO A 131 13.08 -12.95 -2.16
CA PRO A 131 11.65 -12.79 -1.83
C PRO A 131 11.43 -12.15 -0.46
N GLN A 132 10.25 -11.52 -0.29
CA GLN A 132 9.91 -10.87 0.99
C GLN A 132 9.91 -11.84 2.16
N GLN A 133 10.33 -11.32 3.31
CA GLN A 133 10.22 -11.97 4.62
C GLN A 133 9.59 -10.99 5.62
N LEU A 134 8.76 -11.51 6.52
CA LEU A 134 8.31 -10.76 7.68
C LEU A 134 9.47 -10.70 8.68
N MET A 135 10.01 -9.50 8.91
CA MET A 135 11.15 -9.30 9.79
C MET A 135 10.74 -9.26 11.26
N LYS A 136 9.77 -8.43 11.58
CA LYS A 136 9.20 -8.24 12.92
C LYS A 136 7.95 -7.38 12.87
N TYR A 137 7.28 -7.22 13.99
CA TYR A 137 6.27 -6.18 14.19
C TYR A 137 6.89 -4.93 14.82
N ARG A 138 6.29 -3.77 14.58
CA ARG A 138 6.70 -2.48 15.16
C ARG A 138 6.46 -2.45 16.67
N PHE A 139 5.35 -3.06 17.10
CA PHE A 139 4.84 -3.02 18.48
C PHE A 139 4.36 -4.40 18.93
N SER A 140 4.01 -4.54 20.20
CA SER A 140 3.33 -5.73 20.74
C SER A 140 1.94 -5.90 20.13
N SER A 141 1.39 -7.12 20.19
CA SER A 141 0.03 -7.39 19.69
C SER A 141 -1.03 -6.50 20.33
N GLU A 142 -0.92 -6.27 21.64
CA GLU A 142 -1.83 -5.40 22.39
C GLU A 142 -1.83 -3.95 21.89
N ILE A 143 -0.64 -3.41 21.63
CA ILE A 143 -0.50 -2.04 21.10
C ILE A 143 -1.04 -1.99 19.68
N ILE A 144 -0.77 -2.99 18.85
CA ILE A 144 -1.27 -3.07 17.48
C ILE A 144 -2.81 -3.08 17.46
N GLU A 145 -3.45 -3.88 18.32
CA GLU A 145 -4.91 -3.91 18.43
C GLU A 145 -5.47 -2.54 18.83
N LYS A 146 -4.90 -1.88 19.84
CA LYS A 146 -5.30 -0.53 20.25
C LYS A 146 -5.16 0.48 19.11
N LEU A 147 -4.03 0.51 18.40
CA LEU A 147 -3.77 1.42 17.29
C LEU A 147 -4.72 1.17 16.10
N GLN A 148 -5.06 -0.09 15.82
CA GLN A 148 -6.04 -0.45 14.80
C GLN A 148 -7.46 0.05 15.16
N LEU A 149 -7.86 -0.03 16.42
CA LEU A 149 -9.14 0.50 16.89
C LEU A 149 -9.14 2.02 16.99
N LEU A 150 -8.00 2.61 17.28
CA LEU A 150 -7.84 4.05 17.39
C LEU A 150 -8.13 4.77 16.07
N GLU A 151 -7.67 4.21 14.96
CA GLU A 151 -7.83 4.78 13.60
C GLU A 151 -7.55 6.29 13.56
N TRP A 152 -6.45 6.75 14.16
CA TRP A 152 -6.11 8.16 14.31
C TRP A 152 -6.16 8.93 12.97
N TRP A 153 -5.88 8.27 11.86
CA TRP A 153 -5.93 8.83 10.50
C TRP A 153 -7.33 9.23 10.02
N ASN A 154 -8.38 8.85 10.75
CA ASN A 154 -9.77 9.21 10.46
C ASN A 154 -10.29 10.39 11.31
N LEU A 155 -9.48 10.92 12.22
CA LEU A 155 -9.82 12.12 12.97
C LEU A 155 -9.84 13.36 12.06
N GLU A 156 -10.60 14.39 12.49
CA GLU A 156 -10.52 15.71 11.87
C GLU A 156 -9.09 16.23 11.87
N PHE A 157 -8.66 16.85 10.76
CA PHE A 157 -7.27 17.27 10.61
C PHE A 157 -6.80 18.25 11.69
N SER A 158 -7.68 19.12 12.17
CA SER A 158 -7.42 20.03 13.30
C SER A 158 -7.06 19.28 14.60
N ILE A 159 -7.71 18.16 14.85
CA ILE A 159 -7.40 17.28 15.98
C ILE A 159 -6.03 16.62 15.77
N ILE A 160 -5.78 16.07 14.58
CA ILE A 160 -4.47 15.47 14.23
C ILE A 160 -3.35 16.49 14.43
N GLN A 161 -3.54 17.74 14.00
CA GLN A 161 -2.56 18.81 14.21
C GLN A 161 -2.26 19.05 15.69
N SER A 162 -3.29 19.03 16.55
CA SER A 162 -3.11 19.26 18.00
C SER A 162 -2.28 18.17 18.69
N VAL A 163 -2.22 16.97 18.10
CA VAL A 163 -1.53 15.80 18.65
C VAL A 163 -0.27 15.38 17.85
N PHE A 164 0.21 16.20 16.91
CA PHE A 164 1.43 15.89 16.14
C PHE A 164 2.62 15.51 17.00
N HIS A 165 2.81 16.22 18.13
CA HIS A 165 3.90 15.94 19.06
C HIS A 165 3.79 14.57 19.75
N LEU A 166 2.59 14.01 19.89
CA LEU A 166 2.36 12.66 20.41
C LEU A 166 2.51 11.60 19.32
N LEU A 167 1.96 11.86 18.12
CA LEU A 167 2.09 10.95 16.98
C LEU A 167 3.55 10.78 16.53
N GLN A 168 4.42 11.76 16.82
CA GLN A 168 5.85 11.72 16.52
C GLN A 168 6.71 11.51 17.79
N SER A 169 6.16 10.80 18.79
CA SER A 169 6.88 10.42 20.01
C SER A 169 7.06 8.91 20.11
N ASP A 170 7.89 8.47 21.03
CA ASP A 170 8.06 7.07 21.42
C ASP A 170 7.15 6.65 22.61
N ASP A 171 6.39 7.60 23.17
CA ASP A 171 5.37 7.31 24.20
C ASP A 171 4.03 6.93 23.55
N ILE A 172 3.97 5.69 23.09
CA ILE A 172 2.82 5.18 22.34
C ILE A 172 1.57 5.10 23.23
N GLU A 173 1.73 4.73 24.50
CA GLU A 173 0.60 4.62 25.42
C GLU A 173 -0.01 5.98 25.74
N GLN A 174 0.81 7.00 25.96
CA GLN A 174 0.32 8.36 26.15
C GLN A 174 -0.44 8.84 24.92
N CYS A 175 0.09 8.59 23.72
CA CYS A 175 -0.56 8.95 22.45
C CYS A 175 -1.95 8.30 22.35
N ILE A 176 -2.03 7.00 22.59
CA ILE A 176 -3.31 6.25 22.55
C ILE A 176 -4.30 6.85 23.55
N ASN A 177 -3.91 7.01 24.82
CA ASN A 177 -4.79 7.50 25.87
C ASN A 177 -5.36 8.88 25.57
N VAL A 178 -4.51 9.81 25.11
CA VAL A 178 -4.94 11.18 24.77
C VAL A 178 -5.93 11.19 23.60
N ILE A 179 -5.67 10.41 22.55
CA ILE A 179 -6.58 10.35 21.39
C ILE A 179 -7.91 9.67 21.76
N GLU A 180 -7.87 8.60 22.56
CA GLU A 180 -9.11 7.98 23.08
C GLU A 180 -9.96 8.96 23.88
N ASP A 181 -9.34 9.77 24.74
CA ASP A 181 -10.04 10.78 25.52
C ASP A 181 -10.64 11.90 24.66
N ILE A 182 -9.97 12.28 23.57
CA ILE A 182 -10.52 13.20 22.60
C ILE A 182 -11.77 12.59 21.92
N LYS A 183 -11.68 11.32 21.49
CA LYS A 183 -12.80 10.61 20.84
C LYS A 183 -14.03 10.43 21.74
N LYS A 184 -13.83 10.32 23.06
CA LYS A 184 -14.95 10.21 24.05
C LYS A 184 -15.68 11.53 24.29
N LYS A 185 -15.03 12.67 24.01
CA LYS A 185 -15.56 14.01 24.28
C LYS A 185 -16.24 14.68 23.09
N GLY A 186 -16.05 14.17 21.90
CA GLY A 186 -16.64 14.66 20.65
C GLY A 186 -17.74 13.74 20.16
#